data_c4403fc63d9fec4fc738577a9348df74
#
_entry.id   c4403fc63d9fec4fc738577a9348df74
#
_cell.length_a   1.000
_cell.length_b   1.000
_cell.length_c   1.000
_cell.angle_alpha   90.00
_cell.angle_beta   90.00
_cell.angle_gamma   90.00
#
_symmetry.space_group_name_H-M   'P 1'
#
loop_
_entity.id
_entity.type
_entity.pdbx_description
1 polymer ?
#
loop_
_entity_poly.entity_id
_entity_poly.type
_entity_poly.pdbx_seq_one_letter_code
_entity_poly.pdbx_strand_id
1 'polypeptide(L)'
;RSGKAEGMILALVFAALSGRRYVGFIDADNYFPGAVWEYVRAYAAGFLMAKTPFAMVRILWRYKPKLTEDEGVVFRRYGRVSERNNRALNQLIGGVSGFETDVVKTANAGEHAMSLGLALRLPLASGYAVEPQELVSLLELYGGVFPLEDEEVLQHGVEIFQIETRNPHLHENKGDEHIRDMLLACLATVYHSKLATEEVRQSVLEELQAAGALAPGEEPPPPVLYPPLSSLDLQAVRKALRGHLSRFRVP
;
A
#
# COMPACT_ATOMS: atom_id res chain seq x y z
N ARG A 1 -3.45 15.32 -9.43
CA ARG A 1 -4.31 14.26 -10.03
C ARG A 1 -3.60 12.93 -9.82
N SER A 2 -4.13 12.07 -9.01
CA SER A 2 -3.57 10.75 -8.86
C SER A 2 -4.51 9.74 -9.51
N GLY A 3 -4.13 9.20 -10.66
CA GLY A 3 -4.82 8.09 -11.29
C GLY A 3 -4.24 6.73 -10.91
N LYS A 4 -3.23 6.69 -9.99
CA LYS A 4 -2.55 5.45 -9.60
C LYS A 4 -3.51 4.50 -8.88
N ALA A 5 -4.14 4.98 -7.83
CA ALA A 5 -5.06 4.16 -7.03
C ALA A 5 -6.26 3.68 -7.85
N GLU A 6 -6.86 4.57 -8.65
CA GLU A 6 -7.97 4.24 -9.54
C GLU A 6 -7.55 3.21 -10.61
N GLY A 7 -6.32 3.31 -11.12
CA GLY A 7 -5.73 2.30 -12.00
C GLY A 7 -5.56 0.95 -11.32
N MET A 8 -5.14 0.92 -10.06
CA MET A 8 -5.05 -0.29 -9.25
C MET A 8 -6.43 -0.92 -9.02
N ILE A 9 -7.44 -0.12 -8.66
CA ILE A 9 -8.83 -0.58 -8.48
C ILE A 9 -9.35 -1.24 -9.76
N LEU A 10 -9.16 -0.60 -10.92
CA LEU A 10 -9.55 -1.16 -12.20
C LEU A 10 -8.81 -2.48 -12.50
N ALA A 11 -7.51 -2.55 -12.21
CA ALA A 11 -6.74 -3.77 -12.39
C ALA A 11 -7.26 -4.93 -11.51
N LEU A 12 -7.68 -4.65 -10.27
CA LEU A 12 -8.31 -5.63 -9.38
C LEU A 12 -9.65 -6.13 -9.95
N VAL A 13 -10.49 -5.22 -10.45
CA VAL A 13 -11.76 -5.60 -11.11
C VAL A 13 -11.49 -6.49 -12.33
N PHE A 14 -10.51 -6.14 -13.18
CA PHE A 14 -10.14 -6.96 -14.33
C PHE A 14 -9.55 -8.31 -13.92
N ALA A 15 -8.75 -8.37 -12.87
CA ALA A 15 -8.23 -9.62 -12.34
C ALA A 15 -9.37 -10.54 -11.87
N ALA A 16 -10.37 -9.99 -11.17
CA ALA A 16 -11.54 -10.72 -10.72
C ALA A 16 -12.38 -11.22 -11.91
N LEU A 17 -12.65 -10.37 -12.91
CA LEU A 17 -13.39 -10.76 -14.13
C LEU A 17 -12.65 -11.84 -14.95
N SER A 18 -11.33 -11.87 -14.88
CA SER A 18 -10.46 -12.83 -15.58
C SER A 18 -10.15 -14.09 -14.76
N GLY A 19 -10.73 -14.24 -13.57
CA GLY A 19 -10.53 -15.40 -12.71
C GLY A 19 -9.08 -15.56 -12.22
N ARG A 20 -8.32 -14.46 -12.08
CA ARG A 20 -6.96 -14.51 -11.56
C ARG A 20 -6.97 -14.72 -10.05
N ARG A 21 -5.95 -15.40 -9.54
CA ARG A 21 -5.81 -15.69 -8.11
C ARG A 21 -4.94 -14.66 -7.38
N TYR A 22 -4.01 -14.04 -8.11
CA TYR A 22 -3.05 -13.08 -7.61
C TYR A 22 -2.98 -11.88 -8.52
N VAL A 23 -2.70 -10.73 -7.94
CA VAL A 23 -2.44 -9.48 -8.65
C VAL A 23 -1.20 -8.82 -8.05
N GLY A 24 -0.34 -8.28 -8.90
CA GLY A 24 0.84 -7.53 -8.47
C GLY A 24 0.91 -6.19 -9.19
N PHE A 25 1.42 -5.20 -8.48
CA PHE A 25 1.62 -3.85 -8.95
C PHE A 25 3.12 -3.53 -8.98
N ILE A 26 3.53 -2.83 -10.00
CA ILE A 26 4.90 -2.34 -10.18
C ILE A 26 4.78 -0.93 -10.74
N ASP A 27 5.46 0.03 -10.13
CA ASP A 27 5.46 1.41 -10.61
C ASP A 27 6.07 1.49 -12.01
N ALA A 28 5.40 2.24 -12.90
CA ALA A 28 5.76 2.29 -14.33
C ALA A 28 7.09 3.01 -14.60
N ASP A 29 7.64 3.70 -13.61
CA ASP A 29 8.94 4.36 -13.65
C ASP A 29 10.12 3.47 -13.24
N ASN A 30 9.93 2.15 -13.22
CA ASN A 30 11.00 1.17 -13.05
C ASN A 30 11.76 0.97 -14.39
N TYR A 31 12.88 1.66 -14.53
CA TYR A 31 13.69 1.61 -15.75
C TYR A 31 14.61 0.38 -15.87
N PHE A 32 14.71 -0.43 -14.81
CA PHE A 32 15.56 -1.61 -14.80
C PHE A 32 14.74 -2.87 -15.03
N PRO A 33 14.82 -3.50 -16.22
CA PRO A 33 14.07 -4.73 -16.48
C PRO A 33 14.38 -5.87 -15.49
N GLY A 34 15.62 -5.93 -15.01
CA GLY A 34 16.04 -6.88 -13.98
C GLY A 34 15.31 -6.68 -12.65
N ALA A 35 14.98 -5.43 -12.28
CA ALA A 35 14.21 -5.15 -11.08
C ALA A 35 12.77 -5.65 -11.21
N VAL A 36 12.12 -5.39 -12.34
CA VAL A 36 10.76 -5.90 -12.63
C VAL A 36 10.72 -7.42 -12.55
N TRP A 37 11.70 -8.09 -13.14
CA TRP A 37 11.81 -9.55 -13.08
C TRP A 37 12.01 -10.06 -11.65
N GLU A 38 12.85 -9.39 -10.86
CA GLU A 38 13.09 -9.73 -9.45
C GLU A 38 11.82 -9.57 -8.63
N TYR A 39 11.03 -8.49 -8.83
CA TYR A 39 9.78 -8.27 -8.11
C TYR A 39 8.76 -9.37 -8.39
N VAL A 40 8.57 -9.75 -9.65
CA VAL A 40 7.66 -10.85 -10.02
C VAL A 40 8.07 -12.17 -9.34
N ARG A 41 9.37 -12.45 -9.29
CA ARG A 41 9.89 -13.65 -8.58
C ARG A 41 9.70 -13.57 -7.08
N ALA A 42 9.90 -12.38 -6.48
CA ALA A 42 9.66 -12.16 -5.05
C ALA A 42 8.17 -12.35 -4.70
N TYR A 43 7.26 -11.85 -5.55
CA TYR A 43 5.83 -12.09 -5.38
C TYR A 43 5.49 -13.58 -5.43
N ALA A 44 5.99 -14.28 -6.44
CA ALA A 44 5.76 -15.72 -6.57
C ALA A 44 6.32 -16.49 -5.38
N ALA A 45 7.51 -16.16 -4.91
CA ALA A 45 8.12 -16.78 -3.74
C ALA A 45 7.30 -16.54 -2.46
N GLY A 46 6.84 -15.29 -2.21
CA GLY A 46 5.99 -14.98 -1.08
C GLY A 46 4.68 -15.75 -1.09
N PHE A 47 4.00 -15.83 -2.24
CA PHE A 47 2.78 -16.63 -2.34
C PHE A 47 3.00 -18.14 -2.22
N LEU A 48 4.15 -18.65 -2.62
CA LEU A 48 4.50 -20.06 -2.41
C LEU A 48 4.81 -20.38 -0.93
N MET A 49 5.28 -19.39 -0.17
CA MET A 49 5.53 -19.53 1.27
C MET A 49 4.25 -19.36 2.10
N ALA A 50 3.24 -18.70 1.56
CA ALA A 50 2.00 -18.41 2.27
C ALA A 50 1.24 -19.70 2.62
N LYS A 51 0.79 -19.77 3.86
CA LYS A 51 -0.03 -20.88 4.40
C LYS A 51 -1.51 -20.55 4.41
N THR A 52 -1.88 -19.32 4.08
CA THR A 52 -3.24 -18.83 4.01
C THR A 52 -3.59 -18.40 2.57
N PRO A 53 -4.87 -18.46 2.16
CA PRO A 53 -5.31 -17.89 0.89
C PRO A 53 -5.28 -16.35 0.88
N PHE A 54 -5.09 -15.70 2.04
CA PHE A 54 -5.07 -14.25 2.22
C PHE A 54 -3.66 -13.74 2.47
N ALA A 55 -2.92 -13.50 1.42
CA ALA A 55 -1.52 -13.09 1.52
C ALA A 55 -1.23 -11.80 0.75
N MET A 56 -0.31 -11.01 1.29
CA MET A 56 0.28 -9.82 0.67
C MET A 56 1.79 -9.94 0.66
N VAL A 57 2.41 -9.56 -0.45
CA VAL A 57 3.87 -9.49 -0.60
C VAL A 57 4.24 -8.06 -0.95
N ARG A 58 5.11 -7.45 -0.16
CA ARG A 58 5.57 -6.07 -0.34
C ARG A 58 7.09 -6.05 -0.51
N ILE A 59 7.57 -5.27 -1.48
CA ILE A 59 9.00 -5.17 -1.75
C ILE A 59 9.66 -4.23 -0.74
N LEU A 60 10.66 -4.74 -0.05
CA LEU A 60 11.46 -3.99 0.90
C LEU A 60 12.70 -3.42 0.19
N TRP A 61 12.78 -2.09 0.22
CA TRP A 61 13.85 -1.32 -0.44
C TRP A 61 14.90 -0.86 0.56
N ARG A 62 15.57 -1.79 1.17
CA ARG A 62 16.59 -1.49 2.16
C ARG A 62 17.98 -1.59 1.53
N TYR A 63 18.77 -0.52 1.65
CA TYR A 63 20.14 -0.45 1.14
C TYR A 63 20.31 -0.73 -0.36
N LYS A 64 19.26 -0.58 -1.15
CA LYS A 64 19.39 -0.68 -2.60
C LYS A 64 20.20 0.48 -3.17
N PRO A 65 21.02 0.23 -4.19
CA PRO A 65 21.58 1.32 -4.96
C PRO A 65 20.45 2.12 -5.60
N LYS A 66 20.47 3.43 -5.42
CA LYS A 66 19.53 4.37 -6.01
C LYS A 66 20.31 5.31 -6.90
N LEU A 67 19.85 5.45 -8.14
CA LEU A 67 20.35 6.45 -9.06
C LEU A 67 19.56 7.72 -8.86
N THR A 68 20.23 8.82 -8.59
CA THR A 68 19.66 10.16 -8.50
C THR A 68 20.31 11.05 -9.54
N GLU A 69 19.60 12.06 -10.02
CA GLU A 69 20.13 12.99 -11.01
C GLU A 69 21.28 13.83 -10.44
N ASP A 70 21.20 14.19 -9.15
CA ASP A 70 22.15 15.11 -8.51
C ASP A 70 23.36 14.40 -7.89
N GLU A 71 23.15 13.23 -7.28
CA GLU A 71 24.18 12.54 -6.46
C GLU A 71 24.75 11.27 -7.14
N GLY A 72 24.19 10.86 -8.30
CA GLY A 72 24.57 9.62 -8.96
C GLY A 72 24.08 8.38 -8.21
N VAL A 73 24.97 7.42 -7.93
CA VAL A 73 24.63 6.19 -7.20
C VAL A 73 24.74 6.42 -5.70
N VAL A 74 23.62 6.32 -5.00
CA VAL A 74 23.55 6.45 -3.53
C VAL A 74 22.97 5.18 -2.91
N PHE A 75 23.37 4.89 -1.66
CA PHE A 75 22.86 3.78 -0.87
C PHE A 75 22.10 4.32 0.32
N ARG A 76 20.81 4.61 0.14
CA ARG A 76 19.95 5.07 1.22
C ARG A 76 19.13 3.91 1.78
N ARG A 77 18.97 3.89 3.11
CA ARG A 77 18.24 2.82 3.80
C ARG A 77 16.77 2.78 3.39
N TYR A 78 16.14 3.93 3.20
CA TYR A 78 14.72 4.06 2.86
C TYR A 78 14.49 5.07 1.74
N GLY A 79 13.28 5.11 1.20
CA GLY A 79 12.79 6.15 0.31
C GLY A 79 12.52 7.48 1.05
N ARG A 80 12.16 8.52 0.29
CA ARG A 80 12.02 9.90 0.77
C ARG A 80 11.00 10.08 1.91
N VAL A 81 9.87 9.36 1.87
CA VAL A 81 8.81 9.41 2.89
C VAL A 81 8.66 8.10 3.65
N SER A 82 9.24 7.01 3.15
CA SER A 82 9.00 5.65 3.67
C SER A 82 9.43 5.49 5.13
N GLU A 83 10.53 6.14 5.55
CA GLU A 83 11.00 6.03 6.93
C GLU A 83 10.00 6.63 7.92
N ARG A 84 9.45 7.81 7.59
CA ARG A 84 8.46 8.52 8.41
C ARG A 84 7.17 7.72 8.50
N ASN A 85 6.70 7.20 7.37
CA ASN A 85 5.48 6.38 7.33
C ASN A 85 5.66 5.03 8.02
N ASN A 86 6.82 4.37 7.87
CA ASN A 86 7.12 3.16 8.62
C ASN A 86 7.07 3.42 10.13
N ARG A 87 7.65 4.54 10.59
CA ARG A 87 7.62 4.94 12.00
C ARG A 87 6.20 5.15 12.48
N ALA A 88 5.39 5.91 11.75
CA ALA A 88 4.01 6.18 12.13
C ALA A 88 3.14 4.90 12.22
N LEU A 89 3.29 3.98 11.25
CA LEU A 89 2.59 2.68 11.30
C LEU A 89 3.08 1.78 12.44
N ASN A 90 4.38 1.81 12.75
CA ASN A 90 4.90 1.08 13.91
C ASN A 90 4.42 1.70 15.23
N GLN A 91 4.31 3.03 15.32
CA GLN A 91 3.69 3.71 16.47
C GLN A 91 2.19 3.36 16.60
N LEU A 92 1.46 3.23 15.49
CA LEU A 92 0.07 2.78 15.50
C LEU A 92 -0.05 1.38 16.12
N ILE A 93 0.81 0.45 15.72
CA ILE A 93 0.85 -0.90 16.29
C ILE A 93 1.28 -0.85 17.77
N GLY A 94 2.28 -0.05 18.10
CA GLY A 94 2.78 0.13 19.47
C GLY A 94 1.71 0.70 20.41
N GLY A 95 0.93 1.67 19.95
CA GLY A 95 -0.16 2.27 20.71
C GLY A 95 -1.27 1.27 21.09
N VAL A 96 -1.48 0.27 20.22
CA VAL A 96 -2.47 -0.79 20.48
C VAL A 96 -1.90 -1.94 21.30
N SER A 97 -0.68 -2.38 20.98
CA SER A 97 -0.04 -3.53 21.63
C SER A 97 0.60 -3.21 22.99
N GLY A 98 0.90 -1.93 23.25
CA GLY A 98 1.66 -1.49 24.40
C GLY A 98 3.18 -1.76 24.30
N PHE A 99 3.67 -2.20 23.14
CA PHE A 99 5.09 -2.50 22.91
C PHE A 99 5.61 -1.75 21.69
N GLU A 100 6.80 -1.17 21.81
CA GLU A 100 7.50 -0.63 20.66
C GLU A 100 7.79 -1.73 19.64
N THR A 101 7.61 -1.42 18.37
CA THR A 101 7.83 -2.36 17.27
C THR A 101 8.48 -1.68 16.07
N ASP A 102 9.20 -2.44 15.26
CA ASP A 102 9.79 -2.05 13.97
C ASP A 102 9.46 -3.09 12.89
N VAL A 103 8.24 -3.64 12.94
CA VAL A 103 7.82 -4.71 12.02
C VAL A 103 7.44 -4.17 10.65
N VAL A 104 6.87 -2.97 10.56
CA VAL A 104 6.52 -2.35 9.28
C VAL A 104 7.73 -1.64 8.70
N LYS A 105 8.14 -2.08 7.51
CA LYS A 105 9.29 -1.55 6.74
C LYS A 105 8.94 -1.14 5.32
N THR A 106 7.68 -1.31 4.93
CA THR A 106 7.21 -1.19 3.55
C THR A 106 5.94 -0.34 3.42
N ALA A 107 5.78 0.69 4.27
CA ALA A 107 4.59 1.56 4.27
C ALA A 107 4.22 2.10 2.88
N ASN A 108 5.23 2.48 2.09
CA ASN A 108 5.08 3.02 0.73
C ASN A 108 5.62 2.06 -0.33
N ALA A 109 5.37 0.76 -0.20
CA ALA A 109 5.77 -0.18 -1.24
C ALA A 109 4.82 -0.09 -2.44
N GLY A 110 5.16 0.74 -3.43
CA GLY A 110 4.47 0.79 -4.72
C GLY A 110 4.53 -0.56 -5.44
N GLU A 111 5.64 -1.27 -5.24
CA GLU A 111 5.81 -2.66 -5.66
C GLU A 111 5.29 -3.59 -4.58
N HIS A 112 4.09 -4.12 -4.82
CA HIS A 112 3.47 -5.11 -3.94
C HIS A 112 2.52 -6.02 -4.72
N ALA A 113 2.16 -7.14 -4.12
CA ALA A 113 1.21 -8.07 -4.70
C ALA A 113 0.30 -8.63 -3.62
N MET A 114 -0.92 -9.00 -4.00
CA MET A 114 -1.90 -9.59 -3.10
C MET A 114 -2.55 -10.82 -3.72
N SER A 115 -2.96 -11.77 -2.87
CA SER A 115 -4.00 -12.69 -3.30
C SER A 115 -5.28 -11.91 -3.60
N LEU A 116 -5.97 -12.28 -4.67
CA LEU A 116 -7.16 -11.52 -5.07
C LEU A 116 -8.26 -11.58 -4.00
N GLY A 117 -8.37 -12.70 -3.30
CA GLY A 117 -9.30 -12.83 -2.17
C GLY A 117 -9.08 -11.77 -1.09
N LEU A 118 -7.83 -11.47 -0.73
CA LEU A 118 -7.50 -10.40 0.20
C LEU A 118 -7.77 -9.01 -0.42
N ALA A 119 -7.27 -8.79 -1.64
CA ALA A 119 -7.35 -7.48 -2.30
C ALA A 119 -8.79 -6.98 -2.48
N LEU A 120 -9.73 -7.87 -2.76
CA LEU A 120 -11.14 -7.52 -2.91
C LEU A 120 -11.84 -7.18 -1.58
N ARG A 121 -11.27 -7.57 -0.45
CA ARG A 121 -11.81 -7.33 0.90
C ARG A 121 -11.34 -6.03 1.53
N LEU A 122 -10.26 -5.44 1.03
CA LEU A 122 -9.71 -4.22 1.59
C LEU A 122 -10.39 -2.98 1.02
N PRO A 123 -10.77 -2.00 1.86
CA PRO A 123 -11.02 -0.66 1.37
C PRO A 123 -9.71 -0.06 0.88
N LEU A 124 -9.74 0.61 -0.25
CA LEU A 124 -8.57 1.21 -0.89
C LEU A 124 -8.66 2.73 -0.84
N ALA A 125 -7.57 3.40 -0.55
CA ALA A 125 -7.53 4.85 -0.58
C ALA A 125 -7.20 5.38 -1.98
N SER A 126 -7.66 6.59 -2.27
CA SER A 126 -7.24 7.36 -3.45
C SER A 126 -5.83 7.91 -3.27
N GLY A 127 -5.14 8.15 -4.37
CA GLY A 127 -3.87 8.89 -4.40
C GLY A 127 -2.70 8.18 -3.76
N TYR A 128 -1.84 8.97 -3.12
CA TYR A 128 -0.64 8.47 -2.43
C TYR A 128 -0.93 7.71 -1.13
N ALA A 129 -2.17 7.76 -0.68
CA ALA A 129 -2.59 7.06 0.53
C ALA A 129 -2.81 5.55 0.31
N VAL A 130 -2.84 5.06 -0.93
CA VAL A 130 -3.24 3.68 -1.25
C VAL A 130 -2.38 2.64 -0.52
N GLU A 131 -1.06 2.72 -0.60
CA GLU A 131 -0.17 1.72 -0.01
C GLU A 131 -0.16 1.71 1.53
N PRO A 132 -0.10 2.86 2.24
CA PRO A 132 -0.21 2.85 3.70
C PRO A 132 -1.62 2.51 4.16
N GLN A 133 -2.67 2.91 3.44
CA GLN A 133 -4.05 2.56 3.80
C GLN A 133 -4.30 1.06 3.73
N GLU A 134 -3.70 0.33 2.80
CA GLU A 134 -3.78 -1.13 2.78
C GLU A 134 -3.32 -1.73 4.12
N LEU A 135 -2.20 -1.25 4.68
CA LEU A 135 -1.70 -1.72 5.97
C LEU A 135 -2.59 -1.28 7.13
N VAL A 136 -3.06 -0.02 7.12
CA VAL A 136 -4.03 0.46 8.13
C VAL A 136 -5.29 -0.39 8.09
N SER A 137 -5.84 -0.63 6.89
CA SER A 137 -7.03 -1.47 6.71
C SER A 137 -6.83 -2.90 7.20
N LEU A 138 -5.66 -3.48 6.93
CA LEU A 138 -5.30 -4.82 7.43
C LEU A 138 -5.25 -4.86 8.96
N LEU A 139 -4.67 -3.85 9.59
CA LEU A 139 -4.61 -3.75 11.05
C LEU A 139 -6.00 -3.54 11.66
N GLU A 140 -6.83 -2.67 11.08
CA GLU A 140 -8.18 -2.40 11.56
C GLU A 140 -9.12 -3.60 11.40
N LEU A 141 -9.06 -4.27 10.24
CA LEU A 141 -9.97 -5.37 9.92
C LEU A 141 -9.51 -6.71 10.50
N TYR A 142 -8.20 -6.96 10.50
CA TYR A 142 -7.65 -8.30 10.78
C TYR A 142 -6.56 -8.31 11.86
N GLY A 143 -6.26 -7.17 12.49
CA GLY A 143 -5.25 -7.05 13.54
C GLY A 143 -5.70 -7.57 14.91
N GLY A 144 -6.94 -8.03 15.06
CA GLY A 144 -7.45 -8.64 16.29
C GLY A 144 -7.86 -7.64 17.38
N VAL A 145 -7.89 -6.34 17.10
CA VAL A 145 -8.32 -5.28 18.04
C VAL A 145 -9.83 -5.11 18.01
N PHE A 146 -10.41 -5.18 16.83
CA PHE A 146 -11.85 -5.11 16.63
C PHE A 146 -12.42 -6.50 16.31
N PRO A 147 -13.73 -6.72 16.57
CA PRO A 147 -14.38 -7.96 16.19
C PRO A 147 -14.21 -8.22 14.69
N LEU A 148 -13.80 -9.44 14.36
CA LEU A 148 -13.64 -9.90 12.98
C LEU A 148 -14.95 -10.54 12.51
N GLU A 149 -15.56 -9.96 11.47
CA GLU A 149 -16.83 -10.43 10.91
C GLU A 149 -16.65 -11.42 9.73
N ASP A 150 -15.45 -11.48 9.15
CA ASP A 150 -15.14 -12.39 8.01
C ASP A 150 -14.70 -13.75 8.54
N GLU A 151 -15.63 -14.71 8.56
CA GLU A 151 -15.36 -16.06 9.07
C GLU A 151 -14.24 -16.78 8.32
N GLU A 152 -14.10 -16.56 7.02
CA GLU A 152 -13.07 -17.19 6.20
C GLU A 152 -11.68 -16.66 6.57
N VAL A 153 -11.56 -15.34 6.79
CA VAL A 153 -10.32 -14.73 7.26
C VAL A 153 -10.03 -15.12 8.70
N LEU A 154 -11.05 -15.22 9.56
CA LEU A 154 -10.87 -15.70 10.93
C LEU A 154 -10.29 -17.12 10.98
N GLN A 155 -10.75 -18.00 10.09
CA GLN A 155 -10.28 -19.40 10.02
C GLN A 155 -8.85 -19.50 9.50
N HIS A 156 -8.46 -18.69 8.53
CA HIS A 156 -7.19 -18.84 7.82
C HIS A 156 -6.12 -17.81 8.22
N GLY A 157 -6.52 -16.67 8.75
CA GLY A 157 -5.63 -15.54 9.02
C GLY A 157 -5.14 -14.83 7.75
N VAL A 158 -4.33 -13.79 7.94
CA VAL A 158 -3.68 -13.03 6.87
C VAL A 158 -2.16 -13.06 7.07
N GLU A 159 -1.41 -13.27 5.99
CA GLU A 159 0.04 -13.23 6.02
C GLU A 159 0.59 -12.09 5.16
N ILE A 160 1.54 -11.33 5.71
CA ILE A 160 2.21 -10.23 5.02
C ILE A 160 3.70 -10.51 4.97
N PHE A 161 4.24 -10.60 3.76
CA PHE A 161 5.66 -10.81 3.49
C PHE A 161 6.30 -9.49 3.05
N GLN A 162 7.39 -9.11 3.69
CA GLN A 162 8.23 -7.99 3.28
C GLN A 162 9.55 -8.55 2.77
N ILE A 163 9.72 -8.59 1.45
CA ILE A 163 10.84 -9.27 0.80
C ILE A 163 11.83 -8.25 0.27
N GLU A 164 13.06 -8.34 0.75
CA GLU A 164 14.16 -7.49 0.29
C GLU A 164 14.62 -7.89 -1.11
N THR A 165 14.79 -6.91 -2.00
CA THR A 165 15.29 -7.09 -3.37
C THR A 165 16.61 -6.34 -3.56
N ARG A 166 17.39 -6.69 -4.59
CA ARG A 166 18.77 -6.23 -4.77
C ARG A 166 18.99 -5.36 -6.01
N ASN A 167 18.10 -5.41 -7.00
CA ASN A 167 18.24 -4.60 -8.19
C ASN A 167 18.15 -3.09 -7.88
N PRO A 168 18.88 -2.25 -8.62
CA PRO A 168 18.84 -0.81 -8.44
C PRO A 168 17.45 -0.24 -8.73
N HIS A 169 17.18 0.92 -8.16
CA HIS A 169 15.97 1.69 -8.42
C HIS A 169 16.35 3.12 -8.78
N LEU A 170 15.74 3.64 -9.84
CA LEU A 170 15.91 5.02 -10.25
C LEU A 170 14.93 5.91 -9.49
N HIS A 171 15.46 6.96 -8.88
CA HIS A 171 14.64 8.01 -8.27
C HIS A 171 14.74 9.29 -9.11
N GLU A 172 13.65 9.65 -9.75
CA GLU A 172 13.51 10.98 -10.30
C GLU A 172 13.30 12.02 -9.21
N ASN A 173 13.90 13.18 -9.37
CA ASN A 173 13.62 14.32 -8.49
C ASN A 173 12.29 14.96 -8.90
N LYS A 174 11.24 14.71 -8.13
CA LYS A 174 9.88 15.24 -8.37
C LYS A 174 9.59 16.54 -7.58
N GLY A 175 10.61 17.09 -6.90
CA GLY A 175 10.48 18.32 -6.10
C GLY A 175 9.91 18.13 -4.71
N ASP A 176 10.12 19.15 -3.85
CA ASP A 176 9.74 19.11 -2.43
C ASP A 176 8.22 19.15 -2.21
N GLU A 177 7.47 19.83 -3.06
CA GLU A 177 6.02 19.88 -3.00
C GLU A 177 5.41 18.49 -3.14
N HIS A 178 5.87 17.72 -4.13
CA HIS A 178 5.45 16.34 -4.32
C HIS A 178 5.75 15.45 -3.10
N ILE A 179 6.89 15.68 -2.43
CA ILE A 179 7.27 14.94 -1.22
C ILE A 179 6.34 15.30 -0.06
N ARG A 180 6.00 16.60 0.10
CA ARG A 180 5.06 17.06 1.13
C ARG A 180 3.65 16.50 0.90
N ASP A 181 3.14 16.55 -0.33
CA ASP A 181 1.83 15.98 -0.68
C ASP A 181 1.76 14.48 -0.40
N MET A 182 2.81 13.75 -0.78
CA MET A 182 2.91 12.32 -0.50
C MET A 182 2.94 12.05 1.00
N LEU A 183 3.73 12.81 1.76
CA LEU A 183 3.83 12.65 3.21
C LEU A 183 2.50 12.93 3.89
N LEU A 184 1.83 14.04 3.52
CA LEU A 184 0.53 14.41 4.05
C LEU A 184 -0.51 13.30 3.80
N ALA A 185 -0.63 12.85 2.55
CA ALA A 185 -1.59 11.81 2.19
C ALA A 185 -1.33 10.49 2.93
N CYS A 186 -0.07 10.11 3.09
CA CYS A 186 0.29 8.87 3.76
C CYS A 186 0.07 8.93 5.28
N LEU A 187 0.52 10.00 5.94
CA LEU A 187 0.36 10.15 7.39
C LEU A 187 -1.09 10.41 7.79
N ALA A 188 -1.89 11.00 6.91
CA ALA A 188 -3.33 11.15 7.12
C ALA A 188 -4.04 9.80 7.33
N THR A 189 -3.58 8.71 6.70
CA THR A 189 -4.14 7.37 6.92
C THR A 189 -3.95 6.88 8.35
N VAL A 190 -2.79 7.17 8.94
CA VAL A 190 -2.48 6.83 10.34
C VAL A 190 -3.26 7.72 11.29
N TYR A 191 -3.30 9.04 11.04
CA TYR A 191 -4.03 10.01 11.86
C TYR A 191 -5.52 9.66 11.99
N HIS A 192 -6.16 9.31 10.88
CA HIS A 192 -7.58 8.97 10.84
C HIS A 192 -7.89 7.50 11.12
N SER A 193 -6.87 6.69 11.41
CA SER A 193 -7.09 5.30 11.80
C SER A 193 -7.89 5.21 13.10
N LYS A 194 -8.80 4.24 13.15
CA LYS A 194 -9.55 3.89 14.37
C LYS A 194 -8.64 3.35 15.47
N LEU A 195 -7.44 2.90 15.13
CA LEU A 195 -6.43 2.41 16.06
C LEU A 195 -5.54 3.53 16.63
N ALA A 196 -5.60 4.74 16.06
CA ALA A 196 -4.73 5.83 16.49
C ALA A 196 -5.11 6.33 17.89
N THR A 197 -4.15 6.25 18.80
CA THR A 197 -4.24 6.93 20.11
C THR A 197 -3.99 8.42 19.94
N GLU A 198 -4.26 9.21 20.97
CA GLU A 198 -4.01 10.65 20.94
C GLU A 198 -2.51 10.94 20.76
N GLU A 199 -1.63 10.14 21.40
CA GLU A 199 -0.19 10.28 21.26
C GLU A 199 0.27 10.02 19.81
N VAL A 200 -0.32 9.04 19.12
CA VAL A 200 -0.03 8.75 17.72
C VAL A 200 -0.49 9.91 16.82
N ARG A 201 -1.69 10.45 17.06
CA ARG A 201 -2.20 11.61 16.31
C ARG A 201 -1.32 12.82 16.51
N GLN A 202 -0.94 13.11 17.75
CA GLN A 202 -0.05 14.22 18.06
C GLN A 202 1.32 14.07 17.37
N SER A 203 1.91 12.87 17.41
CA SER A 203 3.18 12.58 16.73
C SER A 203 3.07 12.79 15.21
N VAL A 204 1.95 12.41 14.60
CA VAL A 204 1.70 12.63 13.17
C VAL A 204 1.59 14.13 12.85
N LEU A 205 0.87 14.91 13.67
CA LEU A 205 0.76 16.35 13.48
C LEU A 205 2.12 17.05 13.56
N GLU A 206 2.93 16.71 14.56
CA GLU A 206 4.29 17.25 14.72
C GLU A 206 5.17 16.93 13.52
N GLU A 207 5.11 15.70 13.03
CA GLU A 207 5.89 15.29 11.85
C GLU A 207 5.46 16.04 10.57
N LEU A 208 4.14 16.23 10.35
CA LEU A 208 3.62 16.97 9.21
C LEU A 208 3.96 18.45 9.27
N GLN A 209 3.85 19.06 10.44
CA GLN A 209 4.20 20.47 10.66
C GLN A 209 5.70 20.70 10.50
N ALA A 210 6.53 19.82 11.07
CA ALA A 210 7.99 19.90 10.92
C ALA A 210 8.45 19.75 9.46
N ALA A 211 7.70 18.98 8.66
CA ALA A 211 7.94 18.83 7.22
C ALA A 211 7.39 19.99 6.37
N GLY A 212 6.66 20.93 6.96
CA GLY A 212 5.95 21.98 6.24
C GLY A 212 4.84 21.45 5.32
N ALA A 213 4.30 20.28 5.64
CA ALA A 213 3.20 19.64 4.90
C ALA A 213 1.82 19.99 5.48
N LEU A 214 1.78 20.56 6.69
CA LEU A 214 0.57 21.01 7.37
C LEU A 214 0.87 22.28 8.15
N ALA A 215 -0.06 23.25 8.14
CA ALA A 215 0.10 24.46 8.95
C ALA A 215 -0.24 24.20 10.43
N PRO A 216 0.34 24.99 11.37
CA PRO A 216 -0.02 24.90 12.79
C PRO A 216 -1.52 25.11 13.01
N GLY A 217 -2.15 24.21 13.77
CA GLY A 217 -3.59 24.27 14.10
C GLY A 217 -4.50 23.66 13.03
N GLU A 218 -3.94 23.16 11.92
CA GLU A 218 -4.70 22.40 10.93
C GLU A 218 -4.64 20.90 11.21
N GLU A 219 -5.67 20.18 10.78
CA GLU A 219 -5.71 18.73 10.77
C GLU A 219 -5.52 18.18 9.35
N PRO A 220 -4.87 17.02 9.19
CA PRO A 220 -4.74 16.41 7.89
C PRO A 220 -6.12 16.00 7.35
N PRO A 221 -6.39 16.20 6.04
CA PRO A 221 -7.67 15.80 5.46
C PRO A 221 -7.84 14.27 5.53
N PRO A 222 -9.08 13.78 5.76
CA PRO A 222 -9.31 12.35 5.78
C PRO A 222 -9.04 11.73 4.40
N PRO A 223 -8.48 10.51 4.34
CA PRO A 223 -8.27 9.81 3.09
C PRO A 223 -9.63 9.50 2.43
N VAL A 224 -9.70 9.68 1.11
CA VAL A 224 -10.87 9.25 0.34
C VAL A 224 -10.79 7.74 0.15
N LEU A 225 -11.74 7.01 0.71
CA LEU A 225 -11.77 5.55 0.67
C LEU A 225 -12.82 5.03 -0.32
N TYR A 226 -12.41 4.07 -1.13
CA TYR A 226 -13.31 3.22 -1.91
C TYR A 226 -13.70 1.98 -1.09
N PRO A 227 -14.96 1.57 -1.12
CA PRO A 227 -15.40 0.39 -0.39
C PRO A 227 -14.74 -0.89 -0.94
N PRO A 228 -14.73 -1.98 -0.16
CA PRO A 228 -14.24 -3.28 -0.62
C PRO A 228 -14.91 -3.71 -1.93
N LEU A 229 -14.09 -4.17 -2.87
CA LEU A 229 -14.57 -4.61 -4.19
C LEU A 229 -15.33 -5.94 -4.13
N SER A 230 -15.28 -6.67 -3.02
CA SER A 230 -16.10 -7.86 -2.77
C SER A 230 -17.60 -7.55 -2.79
N SER A 231 -18.01 -6.30 -2.57
CA SER A 231 -19.40 -5.85 -2.67
C SER A 231 -19.89 -5.60 -4.10
N LEU A 232 -18.99 -5.63 -5.11
CA LEU A 232 -19.35 -5.40 -6.50
C LEU A 232 -20.06 -6.61 -7.12
N ASP A 233 -21.17 -6.36 -7.81
CA ASP A 233 -21.76 -7.34 -8.73
C ASP A 233 -20.90 -7.43 -10.01
N LEU A 234 -19.95 -8.37 -10.01
CA LEU A 234 -19.05 -8.60 -11.16
C LEU A 234 -19.80 -9.00 -12.43
N GLN A 235 -21.01 -9.60 -12.34
CA GLN A 235 -21.81 -9.93 -13.50
C GLN A 235 -22.44 -8.67 -14.12
N ALA A 236 -22.94 -7.75 -13.28
CA ALA A 236 -23.41 -6.46 -13.74
C ALA A 236 -22.27 -5.64 -14.39
N VAL A 237 -21.07 -5.62 -13.78
CA VAL A 237 -19.88 -4.98 -14.36
C VAL A 237 -19.53 -5.59 -15.71
N ARG A 238 -19.48 -6.92 -15.82
CA ARG A 238 -19.20 -7.62 -17.08
C ARG A 238 -20.23 -7.29 -18.16
N LYS A 239 -21.49 -7.23 -17.81
CA LYS A 239 -22.60 -6.87 -18.72
C LYS A 239 -22.45 -5.43 -19.21
N ALA A 240 -22.17 -4.48 -18.30
CA ALA A 240 -21.96 -3.08 -18.64
C ALA A 240 -20.75 -2.90 -19.59
N LEU A 241 -19.63 -3.54 -19.31
CA LEU A 241 -18.44 -3.50 -20.17
C LEU A 241 -18.73 -4.05 -21.57
N ARG A 242 -19.45 -5.17 -21.69
CA ARG A 242 -19.85 -5.73 -22.99
C ARG A 242 -20.80 -4.82 -23.77
N GLY A 243 -21.69 -4.11 -23.07
CA GLY A 243 -22.65 -3.19 -23.69
C GLY A 243 -22.03 -1.90 -24.22
N HIS A 244 -20.94 -1.43 -23.61
CA HIS A 244 -20.31 -0.15 -23.95
C HIS A 244 -19.01 -0.28 -24.77
N LEU A 245 -18.37 -1.43 -24.77
CA LEU A 245 -17.07 -1.64 -25.40
C LEU A 245 -17.16 -2.74 -26.45
N SER A 246 -17.52 -2.38 -27.68
CA SER A 246 -17.67 -3.32 -28.82
C SER A 246 -16.40 -4.13 -29.14
N ARG A 247 -15.24 -3.74 -28.61
CA ARG A 247 -13.94 -4.39 -28.81
C ARG A 247 -13.35 -4.99 -27.54
N PHE A 248 -14.07 -4.94 -26.42
CA PHE A 248 -13.57 -5.46 -25.16
C PHE A 248 -13.74 -6.98 -25.10
N ARG A 249 -12.64 -7.71 -25.17
CA ARG A 249 -12.60 -9.15 -24.91
C ARG A 249 -12.17 -9.34 -23.46
N VAL A 250 -13.10 -9.76 -22.61
CA VAL A 250 -12.75 -10.30 -21.28
C VAL A 250 -12.21 -11.71 -21.54
N PRO A 251 -10.97 -12.01 -21.15
CA PRO A 251 -10.44 -13.37 -21.30
C PRO A 251 -11.23 -14.38 -20.49
#